data_96710f6bbcdf3b4abd99486ad8cd7961
#
_entry.id   96710f6bbcdf3b4abd99486ad8cd7961
#
_cell.length_a   1.000
_cell.length_b   1.000
_cell.length_c   1.000
_cell.angle_alpha   90.00
_cell.angle_beta   90.00
_cell.angle_gamma   90.00
#
_symmetry.space_group_name_H-M   'P 1'
#
loop_
_entity.id
_entity.type
_entity.pdbx_description
1 polymer ?
#
loop_
_entity_poly.entity_id
_entity_poly.type
_entity_poly.pdbx_seq_one_letter_code
_entity_poly.pdbx_strand_id
1 'polypeptide(L)'
;LPVYGDGNYTRDWLFVEDHATAIDEIFHKGKIGETYNIGGFNEWTNLNLIKLLCKLMDEKLERPKGSSEALITYVKDRAGHDRRYAIDASKLNQELGWKPSVTFEEGLEKTLDWYLANDEWLENVTSGAYQDYYKKMYN
;
A
#
# COMPACT_ATOMS: atom_id res chain seq x y z
N LEU A 1 -1.25 -14.99 -7.38
CA LEU A 1 -0.84 -13.60 -7.17
C LEU A 1 -0.23 -13.06 -8.46
N PRO A 2 -0.96 -12.32 -9.32
CA PRO A 2 -0.44 -11.79 -10.57
C PRO A 2 0.55 -10.66 -10.33
N VAL A 3 1.74 -10.77 -10.95
CA VAL A 3 2.78 -9.74 -10.94
C VAL A 3 2.97 -9.23 -12.36
N TYR A 4 2.74 -7.94 -12.60
CA TYR A 4 2.89 -7.32 -13.92
C TYR A 4 4.34 -7.18 -14.33
N GLY A 5 4.65 -7.54 -15.58
CA GLY A 5 5.99 -7.45 -16.15
C GLY A 5 7.02 -8.22 -15.34
N ASP A 6 8.13 -7.58 -14.99
CA ASP A 6 9.21 -8.16 -14.17
C ASP A 6 9.05 -7.91 -12.66
N GLY A 7 7.98 -7.18 -12.25
CA GLY A 7 7.73 -6.81 -10.86
C GLY A 7 8.64 -5.73 -10.30
N ASN A 8 9.55 -5.15 -11.10
CA ASN A 8 10.53 -4.16 -10.64
C ASN A 8 10.02 -2.71 -10.69
N TYR A 9 8.72 -2.52 -10.75
CA TYR A 9 8.10 -1.21 -10.64
C TYR A 9 8.16 -0.70 -9.21
N THR A 10 8.71 0.49 -9.02
CA THR A 10 8.92 1.08 -7.70
C THR A 10 7.80 2.03 -7.33
N ARG A 11 7.33 1.95 -6.08
CA ARG A 11 6.35 2.86 -5.49
C ARG A 11 6.84 3.32 -4.13
N ASP A 12 6.45 4.54 -3.75
CA ASP A 12 6.60 5.03 -2.39
C ASP A 12 5.37 4.61 -1.58
N TRP A 13 5.59 3.89 -0.49
CA TRP A 13 4.55 3.30 0.33
C TRP A 13 4.44 4.01 1.66
N LEU A 14 3.22 4.28 2.08
CA LEU A 14 2.92 4.98 3.31
C LEU A 14 1.80 4.25 4.07
N PHE A 15 2.00 4.06 5.37
CA PHE A 15 0.98 3.50 6.25
C PHE A 15 -0.23 4.46 6.35
N VAL A 16 -1.44 3.90 6.38
CA VAL A 16 -2.67 4.70 6.26
C VAL A 16 -2.86 5.70 7.40
N GLU A 17 -2.48 5.34 8.64
CA GLU A 17 -2.58 6.25 9.77
C GLU A 17 -1.57 7.40 9.67
N ASP A 18 -0.37 7.14 9.17
CA ASP A 18 0.60 8.20 8.88
C ASP A 18 0.08 9.16 7.81
N HIS A 19 -0.59 8.65 6.78
CA HIS A 19 -1.24 9.51 5.79
C HIS A 19 -2.33 10.38 6.42
N ALA A 20 -3.16 9.81 7.29
CA ALA A 20 -4.21 10.55 7.99
C ALA A 20 -3.62 11.64 8.91
N THR A 21 -2.55 11.32 9.67
CA THR A 21 -1.87 12.31 10.52
C THR A 21 -1.21 13.42 9.72
N ALA A 22 -0.66 13.12 8.54
CA ALA A 22 -0.12 14.14 7.65
C ALA A 22 -1.20 15.14 7.20
N ILE A 23 -2.37 14.65 6.83
CA ILE A 23 -3.52 15.49 6.45
C ILE A 23 -3.94 16.37 7.63
N ASP A 24 -4.04 15.81 8.83
CA ASP A 24 -4.40 16.55 10.06
C ASP A 24 -3.38 17.66 10.37
N GLU A 25 -2.09 17.37 10.30
CA GLU A 25 -1.02 18.36 10.48
C GLU A 25 -1.09 19.49 9.44
N ILE A 26 -1.32 19.16 8.18
CA ILE A 26 -1.47 20.16 7.11
C ILE A 26 -2.71 21.01 7.33
N PHE A 27 -3.83 20.41 7.73
CA PHE A 27 -5.07 21.12 7.99
C PHE A 27 -4.93 22.16 9.13
N HIS A 28 -4.23 21.79 10.21
CA HIS A 28 -4.10 22.65 11.38
C HIS A 28 -2.93 23.64 11.31
N LYS A 29 -1.85 23.30 10.63
CA LYS A 29 -0.59 24.05 10.67
C LYS A 29 -0.06 24.48 9.30
N GLY A 30 -0.64 23.97 8.21
CA GLY A 30 -0.23 24.31 6.86
C GLY A 30 -0.48 25.79 6.54
N LYS A 31 0.37 26.36 5.70
CA LYS A 31 0.19 27.73 5.21
C LYS A 31 -0.94 27.79 4.20
N ILE A 32 -1.85 28.70 4.36
CA ILE A 32 -2.99 28.92 3.42
C ILE A 32 -2.46 29.23 2.02
N GLY A 33 -3.01 28.51 1.04
CA GLY A 33 -2.62 28.68 -0.36
C GLY A 33 -1.39 27.87 -0.79
N GLU A 34 -0.75 27.15 0.12
CA GLU A 34 0.39 26.27 -0.18
C GLU A 34 -0.06 24.83 -0.44
N THR A 35 0.79 24.10 -1.18
CA THR A 35 0.61 22.67 -1.43
C THR A 35 1.69 21.87 -0.71
N TYR A 36 1.32 20.69 -0.20
CA TYR A 36 2.21 19.77 0.48
C TYR A 36 2.08 18.38 -0.14
N ASN A 37 3.19 17.81 -0.55
CA ASN A 37 3.25 16.40 -0.91
C ASN A 37 3.35 15.55 0.36
N ILE A 38 2.63 14.43 0.39
CA ILE A 38 2.69 13.45 1.47
C ILE A 38 3.31 12.17 0.88
N GLY A 39 4.41 11.71 1.45
CA GLY A 39 5.13 10.52 1.00
C GLY A 39 5.78 9.78 2.17
N GLY A 40 6.07 8.50 1.95
CA GLY A 40 6.56 7.61 2.98
C GLY A 40 8.08 7.59 3.13
N PHE A 41 8.82 8.12 2.15
CA PHE A 41 10.25 7.89 1.99
C PHE A 41 10.62 6.40 1.94
N ASN A 42 9.67 5.56 1.50
CA ASN A 42 9.75 4.10 1.50
C ASN A 42 9.57 3.56 0.07
N GLU A 43 10.62 3.64 -0.72
CA GLU A 43 10.59 3.12 -2.08
C GLU A 43 10.83 1.60 -2.11
N TRP A 44 9.82 0.85 -2.54
CA TRP A 44 9.90 -0.59 -2.71
C TRP A 44 9.47 -1.00 -4.12
N THR A 45 10.13 -2.01 -4.65
CA THR A 45 9.63 -2.67 -5.86
C THR A 45 8.39 -3.51 -5.52
N ASN A 46 7.46 -3.62 -6.47
CA ASN A 46 6.26 -4.44 -6.29
C ASN A 46 6.61 -5.89 -5.94
N LEU A 47 7.65 -6.45 -6.56
CA LEU A 47 8.09 -7.81 -6.29
C LEU A 47 8.58 -7.99 -4.85
N ASN A 48 9.42 -7.07 -4.35
CA ASN A 48 9.93 -7.14 -2.99
C ASN A 48 8.81 -6.98 -1.95
N LEU A 49 7.86 -6.07 -2.21
CA LEU A 49 6.66 -5.93 -1.38
C LEU A 49 5.86 -7.23 -1.34
N ILE A 50 5.56 -7.83 -2.51
CA ILE A 50 4.77 -9.07 -2.58
C ILE A 50 5.49 -10.21 -1.86
N LYS A 51 6.82 -10.33 -1.99
CA LYS A 51 7.60 -11.34 -1.27
C LYS A 51 7.56 -11.15 0.24
N LEU A 52 7.68 -9.91 0.72
CA LEU A 52 7.53 -9.60 2.14
C LEU A 52 6.12 -9.95 2.64
N LEU A 53 5.09 -9.54 1.88
CA LEU A 53 3.70 -9.89 2.16
C LEU A 53 3.49 -11.40 2.27
N CYS A 54 3.99 -12.18 1.29
CA CYS A 54 3.90 -13.62 1.30
C CYS A 54 4.59 -14.24 2.53
N LYS A 55 5.78 -13.74 2.88
CA LYS A 55 6.51 -14.19 4.06
C LYS A 55 5.70 -13.95 5.34
N LEU A 56 5.20 -12.72 5.55
CA LEU A 56 4.40 -12.37 6.73
C LEU A 56 3.11 -13.19 6.80
N MET A 57 2.44 -13.43 5.68
CA MET A 57 1.24 -14.26 5.62
C MET A 57 1.52 -15.72 5.98
N ASP A 58 2.62 -16.30 5.50
CA ASP A 58 3.01 -17.67 5.87
C ASP A 58 3.30 -17.76 7.37
N GLU A 59 3.99 -16.77 7.96
CA GLU A 59 4.28 -16.70 9.39
C GLU A 59 3.00 -16.55 10.24
N LYS A 60 2.12 -15.60 9.90
CA LYS A 60 0.88 -15.34 10.65
C LYS A 60 -0.15 -16.47 10.58
N LEU A 61 -0.17 -17.20 9.48
CA LEU A 61 -1.10 -18.33 9.27
C LEU A 61 -0.46 -19.70 9.50
N GLU A 62 0.74 -19.73 10.10
CA GLU A 62 1.48 -20.96 10.43
C GLU A 62 1.64 -21.90 9.22
N ARG A 63 1.85 -21.34 8.03
CA ARG A 63 2.05 -22.08 6.79
C ARG A 63 3.52 -22.42 6.57
N PRO A 64 3.83 -23.48 5.82
CA PRO A 64 5.21 -23.75 5.41
C PRO A 64 5.80 -22.54 4.67
N LYS A 65 7.04 -22.17 5.00
CA LYS A 65 7.76 -21.06 4.37
C LYS A 65 7.75 -21.19 2.84
N GLY A 66 7.35 -20.12 2.16
CA GLY A 66 7.30 -20.05 0.70
C GLY A 66 5.98 -20.54 0.08
N SER A 67 5.02 -21.00 0.88
CA SER A 67 3.69 -21.44 0.40
C SER A 67 2.97 -20.33 -0.35
N SER A 68 2.96 -19.12 0.20
CA SER A 68 2.33 -17.96 -0.42
C SER A 68 3.15 -17.42 -1.60
N GLU A 69 4.48 -17.44 -1.52
CA GLU A 69 5.36 -17.01 -2.62
C GLU A 69 5.21 -17.90 -3.86
N ALA A 70 4.95 -19.20 -3.69
CA ALA A 70 4.69 -20.13 -4.77
C ALA A 70 3.43 -19.76 -5.61
N LEU A 71 2.56 -18.91 -5.12
CA LEU A 71 1.38 -18.41 -5.83
C LEU A 71 1.69 -17.27 -6.80
N ILE A 72 2.91 -16.75 -6.82
CA ILE A 72 3.30 -15.65 -7.73
C ILE A 72 3.29 -16.15 -9.17
N THR A 73 2.58 -15.40 -10.02
CA THR A 73 2.53 -15.66 -11.47
C THR A 73 2.79 -14.36 -12.21
N TYR A 74 3.79 -14.37 -13.10
CA TYR A 74 4.09 -13.20 -13.92
C TYR A 74 3.09 -13.10 -15.08
N VAL A 75 2.54 -11.90 -15.25
CA VAL A 75 1.57 -11.60 -16.30
C VAL A 75 2.08 -10.47 -17.20
N LYS A 76 1.49 -10.38 -18.41
CA LYS A 76 1.85 -9.32 -19.37
C LYS A 76 1.69 -7.95 -18.72
N ASP A 77 2.70 -7.10 -18.95
CA ASP A 77 2.68 -5.75 -18.43
C ASP A 77 1.63 -4.85 -19.11
N ARG A 78 1.19 -3.81 -18.40
CA ARG A 78 0.26 -2.82 -18.90
C ARG A 78 0.97 -1.83 -19.83
N ALA A 79 0.30 -1.41 -20.89
CA ALA A 79 0.80 -0.33 -21.74
C ALA A 79 0.90 0.98 -20.91
N GLY A 80 2.02 1.70 -21.04
CA GLY A 80 2.25 2.96 -20.33
C GLY A 80 2.44 2.80 -18.80
N HIS A 81 2.89 1.63 -18.35
CA HIS A 81 3.12 1.40 -16.92
C HIS A 81 4.39 2.13 -16.45
N ASP A 82 4.23 3.18 -15.66
CA ASP A 82 5.33 3.97 -15.13
C ASP A 82 6.25 3.16 -14.23
N ARG A 83 7.54 3.20 -14.55
CA ARG A 83 8.57 2.43 -13.86
C ARG A 83 8.71 2.80 -12.38
N ARG A 84 8.58 4.10 -12.04
CA ARG A 84 8.78 4.58 -10.69
C ARG A 84 7.86 5.76 -10.38
N TYR A 85 7.16 5.65 -9.25
CA TYR A 85 6.55 6.78 -8.55
C TYR A 85 7.24 6.94 -7.21
N ALA A 86 7.83 8.11 -6.99
CA ALA A 86 8.37 8.53 -5.71
C ALA A 86 7.92 9.95 -5.41
N ILE A 87 7.68 10.23 -4.15
CA ILE A 87 7.14 11.50 -3.69
C ILE A 87 8.19 12.17 -2.81
N ASP A 88 8.49 13.42 -3.09
CA ASP A 88 9.32 14.25 -2.21
C ASP A 88 8.42 14.98 -1.21
N ALA A 89 8.41 14.51 0.03
CA ALA A 89 7.67 15.09 1.16
C ALA A 89 8.57 15.99 2.04
N SER A 90 9.75 16.38 1.57
CA SER A 90 10.71 17.17 2.35
C SER A 90 10.14 18.50 2.85
N LYS A 91 9.30 19.18 2.04
CA LYS A 91 8.64 20.42 2.46
C LYS A 91 7.75 20.21 3.67
N LEU A 92 6.94 19.14 3.69
CA LEU A 92 6.07 18.80 4.81
C LEU A 92 6.88 18.57 6.09
N ASN A 93 7.97 17.82 5.99
CA ASN A 93 8.87 17.59 7.12
C ASN A 93 9.55 18.88 7.61
N GLN A 94 10.09 19.69 6.70
CA GLN A 94 10.82 20.92 7.06
C GLN A 94 9.94 22.00 7.66
N GLU A 95 8.72 22.19 7.12
CA GLU A 95 7.84 23.25 7.54
C GLU A 95 6.92 22.87 8.71
N LEU A 96 6.46 21.62 8.78
CA LEU A 96 5.49 21.17 9.80
C LEU A 96 6.06 20.11 10.76
N GLY A 97 7.28 19.62 10.51
CA GLY A 97 7.94 18.62 11.35
C GLY A 97 7.37 17.21 11.22
N TRP A 98 6.43 16.99 10.28
CA TRP A 98 5.81 15.69 10.09
C TRP A 98 6.77 14.70 9.42
N LYS A 99 6.74 13.46 9.89
CA LYS A 99 7.40 12.29 9.27
C LYS A 99 6.60 11.03 9.57
N PRO A 100 6.74 9.98 8.75
CA PRO A 100 6.14 8.68 9.05
C PRO A 100 6.54 8.18 10.45
N SER A 101 5.59 7.58 11.16
CA SER A 101 5.78 7.08 12.53
C SER A 101 6.27 5.63 12.57
N VAL A 102 6.05 4.88 11.50
CA VAL A 102 6.42 3.46 11.37
C VAL A 102 7.25 3.21 10.10
N THR A 103 8.04 2.16 10.12
CA THR A 103 8.71 1.65 8.91
C THR A 103 7.69 1.01 7.97
N PHE A 104 8.10 0.76 6.73
CA PHE A 104 7.25 0.07 5.76
C PHE A 104 6.85 -1.32 6.25
N GLU A 105 7.81 -2.08 6.80
CA GLU A 105 7.60 -3.43 7.30
C GLU A 105 6.59 -3.44 8.46
N GLU A 106 6.75 -2.54 9.43
CA GLU A 106 5.83 -2.42 10.56
C GLU A 106 4.42 -2.01 10.11
N GLY A 107 4.32 -1.06 9.17
CA GLY A 107 3.04 -0.62 8.61
C GLY A 107 2.33 -1.73 7.83
N LEU A 108 3.09 -2.53 7.06
CA LEU A 108 2.55 -3.68 6.33
C LEU A 108 2.07 -4.76 7.29
N GLU A 109 2.82 -5.05 8.37
CA GLU A 109 2.43 -6.02 9.37
C GLU A 109 1.13 -5.62 10.08
N LYS A 110 1.02 -4.35 10.53
CA LYS A 110 -0.22 -3.81 11.12
C LYS A 110 -1.40 -3.90 10.14
N THR A 111 -1.16 -3.64 8.87
CA THR A 111 -2.19 -3.74 7.82
C THR A 111 -2.69 -5.17 7.68
N LEU A 112 -1.78 -6.16 7.67
CA LEU A 112 -2.15 -7.57 7.64
C LEU A 112 -2.93 -8.00 8.87
N ASP A 113 -2.49 -7.61 10.06
CA ASP A 113 -3.19 -7.92 11.32
C ASP A 113 -4.62 -7.37 11.30
N TRP A 114 -4.79 -6.15 10.77
CA TRP A 114 -6.11 -5.56 10.65
C TRP A 114 -7.01 -6.37 9.71
N TYR A 115 -6.52 -6.77 8.53
CA TYR A 115 -7.30 -7.59 7.60
C TYR A 115 -7.66 -8.95 8.19
N LEU A 116 -6.72 -9.60 8.88
CA LEU A 116 -6.96 -10.89 9.52
C LEU A 116 -7.93 -10.82 10.70
N ALA A 117 -8.07 -9.66 11.33
CA ALA A 117 -8.99 -9.43 12.43
C ALA A 117 -10.38 -8.91 12.00
N ASN A 118 -10.58 -8.57 10.73
CA ASN A 118 -11.80 -7.92 10.23
C ASN A 118 -12.44 -8.69 9.05
N ASP A 119 -12.62 -9.98 9.21
CA ASP A 119 -13.18 -10.88 8.19
C ASP A 119 -14.60 -10.47 7.75
N GLU A 120 -15.46 -10.07 8.68
CA GLU A 120 -16.80 -9.59 8.37
C GLU A 120 -16.80 -8.38 7.44
N TRP A 121 -15.89 -7.42 7.69
CA TRP A 121 -15.71 -6.27 6.81
C TRP A 121 -15.26 -6.71 5.42
N LEU A 122 -14.30 -7.63 5.36
CA LEU A 122 -13.76 -8.15 4.10
C LEU A 122 -14.85 -8.89 3.30
N GLU A 123 -15.66 -9.71 3.96
CA GLU A 123 -16.80 -10.40 3.34
C GLU A 123 -17.81 -9.40 2.77
N ASN A 124 -18.15 -8.35 3.51
CA ASN A 124 -19.08 -7.32 3.06
C ASN A 124 -18.58 -6.58 1.82
N VAL A 125 -17.29 -6.23 1.77
CA VAL A 125 -16.69 -5.51 0.64
C VAL A 125 -16.51 -6.41 -0.59
N THR A 126 -16.20 -7.68 -0.41
CA THR A 126 -15.99 -8.65 -1.49
C THR A 126 -17.26 -9.40 -1.90
N SER A 127 -18.38 -9.22 -1.19
CA SER A 127 -19.66 -9.82 -1.50
C SER A 127 -20.15 -9.43 -2.90
N GLY A 128 -21.05 -10.26 -3.49
CA GLY A 128 -21.55 -10.09 -4.86
C GLY A 128 -22.15 -8.72 -5.19
N ALA A 129 -22.60 -7.95 -4.18
CA ALA A 129 -23.13 -6.59 -4.37
C ALA A 129 -22.11 -5.63 -5.00
N TYR A 130 -20.84 -5.75 -4.64
CA TYR A 130 -19.75 -4.95 -5.26
C TYR A 130 -19.53 -5.37 -6.72
N GLN A 131 -19.58 -6.66 -7.03
CA GLN A 131 -19.43 -7.16 -8.39
C GLN A 131 -20.58 -6.71 -9.31
N ASP A 132 -21.79 -6.65 -8.79
CA ASP A 132 -22.95 -6.16 -9.54
C ASP A 132 -22.89 -4.65 -9.79
N TYR A 133 -22.40 -3.88 -8.81
CA TYR A 133 -22.11 -2.45 -9.00
C TYR A 133 -21.04 -2.24 -10.07
N TYR A 134 -19.95 -3.01 -10.03
CA TYR A 134 -18.87 -2.92 -11.01
C TYR A 134 -19.34 -3.25 -12.44
N LYS A 135 -20.15 -4.29 -12.61
CA LYS A 135 -20.78 -4.65 -13.89
C LYS A 135 -21.67 -3.54 -14.44
N LYS A 136 -22.44 -2.86 -13.58
CA LYS A 136 -23.32 -1.75 -13.98
C LYS A 136 -22.55 -0.48 -14.41
N MET A 137 -21.36 -0.26 -13.86
CA MET A 137 -20.58 0.95 -14.13
C MET A 137 -19.65 0.81 -15.34
N TYR A 138 -19.24 -0.40 -15.71
CA TYR A 138 -18.19 -0.64 -16.71
C TYR A 138 -18.61 -1.55 -17.87
N ASN A 139 -19.86 -2.00 -17.93
CA ASN A 139 -20.53 -2.58 -19.09
C ASN A 139 -21.63 -1.61 -19.55
#